data_c4fa2420de54021a2109ef5c49f1a2fd
#
_entry.id   c4fa2420de54021a2109ef5c49f1a2fd
#
_cell.length_a   1.000
_cell.length_b   1.000
_cell.length_c   1.000
_cell.angle_alpha   90.00
_cell.angle_beta   90.00
_cell.angle_gamma   90.00
#
_symmetry.space_group_name_H-M   'P 1'
#
loop_
_entity.id
_entity.type
_entity.pdbx_description
1 polymer ?
#
loop_
_entity_poly.entity_id
_entity_poly.type
_entity_poly.pdbx_seq_one_letter_code
_entity_poly.pdbx_strand_id
1 'polypeptide(L)'
;MKMKLWGIAAGLLCMAACSVKEDRMECPCRLVLDLHDVDTSVIKEADVYVEVSRGFVFNEVMDSCYLGNEYVMSVPKGRVYVWAYGGADEYSPGPEGLKIPYGEDCPEVYMHCSSFDALQEKAVEKISMLKNHAVLTVHLQSEYTSAYEMAITGNVDGYDAEGRSREGGFRYEMSFEDGVGKVVLPRQADASLKLEILDGNDTFRVFSIGEYIVSSGYDWTRDNLDDITMTLDYALSSVGFRINDWEKEYHFDIVI
;
A
#
# COMPACT_ATOMS: atom_id res chain seq x y z
N MET A 1 2.76 70.13 42.18
CA MET A 1 3.68 69.34 41.37
C MET A 1 3.68 67.86 41.82
N LYS A 2 2.52 67.25 42.04
CA LYS A 2 2.37 65.82 42.45
C LYS A 2 1.52 64.96 41.53
N MET A 3 0.98 65.53 40.44
CA MET A 3 0.05 64.79 39.56
C MET A 3 0.71 64.15 38.33
N LYS A 4 2.02 64.41 38.01
CA LYS A 4 2.70 63.83 36.82
C LYS A 4 3.41 62.49 37.06
N LEU A 5 3.57 62.07 38.33
CA LEU A 5 4.26 60.83 38.65
C LEU A 5 3.33 59.57 38.54
N TRP A 6 2.04 59.74 38.71
CA TRP A 6 1.08 58.60 38.64
C TRP A 6 0.79 58.14 37.22
N GLY A 7 0.88 59.01 36.24
CA GLY A 7 0.69 58.67 34.84
C GLY A 7 1.81 57.78 34.27
N ILE A 8 3.02 57.94 34.77
CA ILE A 8 4.20 57.16 34.29
C ILE A 8 4.19 55.76 34.92
N ALA A 9 3.76 55.60 36.16
CA ALA A 9 3.65 54.30 36.81
C ALA A 9 2.56 53.40 36.20
N ALA A 10 1.42 53.99 35.79
CA ALA A 10 0.34 53.25 35.12
C ALA A 10 0.76 52.81 33.68
N GLY A 11 1.53 53.61 32.96
CA GLY A 11 2.04 53.26 31.63
C GLY A 11 3.08 52.13 31.65
N LEU A 12 3.91 52.03 32.68
CA LEU A 12 4.90 50.96 32.84
C LEU A 12 4.26 49.61 33.22
N LEU A 13 3.14 49.61 33.95
CA LEU A 13 2.41 48.37 34.29
C LEU A 13 1.72 47.75 33.05
N CYS A 14 1.28 48.53 32.07
CA CYS A 14 0.69 48.03 30.85
C CYS A 14 1.71 47.38 29.88
N MET A 15 3.00 47.72 29.99
CA MET A 15 4.06 47.15 29.14
C MET A 15 4.54 45.79 29.68
N ALA A 16 4.30 45.48 30.96
CA ALA A 16 4.69 44.18 31.53
C ALA A 16 3.66 43.07 31.32
N ALA A 17 2.46 43.40 30.84
CA ALA A 17 1.38 42.42 30.64
C ALA A 17 1.45 41.67 29.30
N CYS A 18 2.38 42.01 28.39
CA CYS A 18 2.44 41.43 27.06
C CYS A 18 3.53 40.40 26.85
N SER A 19 4.13 39.84 27.90
CA SER A 19 5.20 38.84 27.74
C SER A 19 4.89 37.46 28.33
N VAL A 20 3.62 37.09 28.50
CA VAL A 20 3.30 35.68 28.66
C VAL A 20 3.48 35.04 27.28
N LYS A 21 4.65 34.45 27.02
CA LYS A 21 4.83 33.53 25.93
C LYS A 21 3.95 32.32 26.22
N GLU A 22 2.78 32.29 25.62
CA GLU A 22 1.99 31.07 25.60
C GLU A 22 2.91 29.94 25.09
N ASP A 23 2.94 28.83 25.80
CA ASP A 23 3.61 27.64 25.32
C ASP A 23 2.80 27.07 24.15
N ARG A 24 3.16 27.51 22.94
CA ARG A 24 2.49 27.12 21.71
C ARG A 24 2.62 25.61 21.42
N MET A 25 3.43 24.87 22.18
CA MET A 25 3.51 23.43 22.08
C MET A 25 2.27 22.71 22.60
N GLU A 26 1.52 23.36 23.51
CA GLU A 26 0.24 22.83 24.01
C GLU A 26 -0.94 23.15 23.07
N CYS A 27 -0.80 24.12 22.16
CA CYS A 27 -1.83 24.41 21.18
C CYS A 27 -1.87 23.28 20.13
N PRO A 28 -3.08 22.78 19.78
CA PRO A 28 -3.20 21.72 18.77
C PRO A 28 -2.74 22.19 17.38
N CYS A 29 -2.32 21.24 16.56
CA CYS A 29 -2.09 21.43 15.13
C CYS A 29 -3.40 21.15 14.38
N ARG A 30 -3.76 21.99 13.43
CA ARG A 30 -4.82 21.73 12.46
C ARG A 30 -4.22 20.84 11.35
N LEU A 31 -4.49 19.54 11.41
CA LEU A 31 -4.10 18.58 10.38
C LEU A 31 -5.16 18.58 9.26
N VAL A 32 -4.70 18.71 8.03
CA VAL A 32 -5.51 18.56 6.81
C VAL A 32 -5.01 17.34 6.08
N LEU A 33 -5.88 16.36 5.90
CA LEU A 33 -5.67 15.25 4.98
C LEU A 33 -6.25 15.68 3.62
N ASP A 34 -5.37 15.84 2.64
CA ASP A 34 -5.74 16.23 1.29
C ASP A 34 -5.93 14.97 0.44
N LEU A 35 -7.19 14.63 0.15
CA LEU A 35 -7.59 13.44 -0.60
C LEU A 35 -7.99 13.76 -2.05
N HIS A 36 -7.69 14.96 -2.58
CA HIS A 36 -8.10 15.37 -3.91
C HIS A 36 -7.55 14.47 -5.04
N ASP A 37 -6.38 13.87 -4.83
CA ASP A 37 -5.73 13.01 -5.83
C ASP A 37 -6.17 11.54 -5.73
N VAL A 38 -7.07 11.18 -4.81
CA VAL A 38 -7.60 9.82 -4.73
C VAL A 38 -8.53 9.56 -5.91
N ASP A 39 -8.22 8.52 -6.69
CA ASP A 39 -9.06 8.12 -7.82
C ASP A 39 -10.35 7.44 -7.34
N THR A 40 -11.40 8.24 -7.20
CA THR A 40 -12.73 7.77 -6.75
C THR A 40 -13.46 6.90 -7.78
N SER A 41 -12.93 6.76 -8.99
CA SER A 41 -13.46 5.79 -9.95
C SER A 41 -13.11 4.35 -9.58
N VAL A 42 -11.95 4.18 -8.95
CA VAL A 42 -11.38 2.91 -8.51
C VAL A 42 -11.63 2.68 -7.02
N ILE A 43 -11.24 3.62 -6.17
CA ILE A 43 -11.33 3.53 -4.71
C ILE A 43 -12.65 4.15 -4.25
N LYS A 44 -13.56 3.32 -3.72
CA LYS A 44 -14.87 3.77 -3.25
C LYS A 44 -14.88 4.13 -1.77
N GLU A 45 -14.09 3.41 -0.99
CA GLU A 45 -13.92 3.57 0.45
C GLU A 45 -12.45 3.37 0.80
N ALA A 46 -11.99 4.01 1.85
CA ALA A 46 -10.65 3.85 2.39
C ALA A 46 -10.68 3.90 3.92
N ASP A 47 -10.05 2.91 4.56
CA ASP A 47 -9.75 2.96 5.98
C ASP A 47 -8.60 3.92 6.24
N VAL A 48 -8.85 4.97 7.02
CA VAL A 48 -7.84 6.00 7.33
C VAL A 48 -7.54 5.99 8.82
N TYR A 49 -6.26 5.79 9.14
CA TYR A 49 -5.72 5.80 10.49
C TYR A 49 -4.78 6.98 10.65
N VAL A 50 -4.89 7.69 11.77
CA VAL A 50 -3.94 8.74 12.16
C VAL A 50 -3.53 8.52 13.61
N GLU A 51 -2.24 8.40 13.84
CA GLU A 51 -1.66 8.34 15.18
C GLU A 51 -0.71 9.51 15.42
N VAL A 52 -0.70 10.02 16.64
CA VAL A 52 0.27 11.02 17.09
C VAL A 52 1.02 10.47 18.30
N SER A 53 2.32 10.67 18.33
CA SER A 53 3.23 10.18 19.40
C SER A 53 2.82 10.52 20.83
N ARG A 54 1.82 11.38 21.02
CA ARG A 54 1.23 11.76 22.30
C ARG A 54 -0.06 11.02 22.67
N GLY A 55 -0.34 9.89 22.01
CA GLY A 55 -1.48 9.03 22.31
C GLY A 55 -2.80 9.44 21.66
N PHE A 56 -2.79 10.31 20.65
CA PHE A 56 -3.97 10.58 19.82
C PHE A 56 -4.09 9.47 18.78
N VAL A 57 -5.27 8.90 18.64
CA VAL A 57 -5.61 7.89 17.64
C VAL A 57 -6.93 8.26 16.98
N PHE A 58 -6.97 8.23 15.67
CA PHE A 58 -8.13 8.41 14.83
C PHE A 58 -8.23 7.24 13.87
N ASN A 59 -9.42 6.70 13.67
CA ASN A 59 -9.70 5.66 12.71
C ASN A 59 -11.12 5.85 12.17
N GLU A 60 -11.24 6.07 10.87
CA GLU A 60 -12.53 6.26 10.19
C GLU A 60 -12.47 5.70 8.77
N VAL A 61 -13.60 5.19 8.29
CA VAL A 61 -13.81 4.84 6.90
C VAL A 61 -14.16 6.10 6.11
N MET A 62 -13.35 6.46 5.15
CA MET A 62 -13.56 7.58 4.25
C MET A 62 -14.25 7.09 2.98
N ASP A 63 -15.53 7.46 2.85
CA ASP A 63 -16.36 7.17 1.67
C ASP A 63 -16.37 8.32 0.65
N SER A 64 -17.27 8.27 -0.31
CA SER A 64 -17.42 9.28 -1.37
C SER A 64 -17.71 10.70 -0.87
N CYS A 65 -18.09 10.88 0.41
CA CYS A 65 -18.28 12.21 1.00
C CYS A 65 -16.95 12.89 1.32
N TYR A 66 -15.92 12.11 1.59
CA TYR A 66 -14.58 12.57 1.98
C TYR A 66 -13.54 12.39 0.88
N LEU A 67 -13.58 11.29 0.15
CA LEU A 67 -12.66 11.04 -0.97
C LEU A 67 -12.84 12.11 -2.06
N GLY A 68 -11.73 12.63 -2.56
CA GLY A 68 -11.73 13.75 -3.52
C GLY A 68 -11.85 15.15 -2.88
N ASN A 69 -11.80 15.25 -1.53
CA ASN A 69 -11.91 16.48 -0.77
C ASN A 69 -10.78 16.61 0.28
N GLU A 70 -10.86 17.63 1.12
CA GLU A 70 -10.03 17.76 2.33
C GLU A 70 -10.78 17.24 3.56
N TYR A 71 -10.10 16.45 4.40
CA TYR A 71 -10.58 16.13 5.73
C TYR A 71 -9.73 16.86 6.79
N VAL A 72 -10.37 17.59 7.69
CA VAL A 72 -9.69 18.47 8.64
C VAL A 72 -9.95 18.02 10.07
N MET A 73 -8.88 17.80 10.83
CA MET A 73 -8.93 17.44 12.23
C MET A 73 -7.97 18.28 13.09
N SER A 74 -8.20 18.28 14.40
CA SER A 74 -7.31 18.89 15.36
C SER A 74 -6.53 17.81 16.10
N VAL A 75 -5.21 17.85 16.01
CA VAL A 75 -4.31 16.83 16.61
C VAL A 75 -3.32 17.50 17.57
N PRO A 76 -2.84 16.80 18.60
CA PRO A 76 -1.70 17.28 19.40
C PRO A 76 -0.47 17.48 18.50
N LYS A 77 0.36 18.48 18.82
CA LYS A 77 1.65 18.64 18.14
C LYS A 77 2.56 17.46 18.47
N GLY A 78 3.20 16.90 17.44
CA GLY A 78 4.09 15.76 17.60
C GLY A 78 4.41 15.10 16.28
N ARG A 79 5.02 13.91 16.34
CA ARG A 79 5.19 13.03 15.20
C ARG A 79 3.85 12.41 14.86
N VAL A 80 3.41 12.59 13.63
CA VAL A 80 2.16 12.07 13.08
C VAL A 80 2.50 10.92 12.14
N TYR A 81 1.70 9.87 12.22
CA TYR A 81 1.69 8.74 11.30
C TYR A 81 0.32 8.70 10.65
N VAL A 82 0.29 8.48 9.35
CA VAL A 82 -0.93 8.38 8.56
C VAL A 82 -0.87 7.13 7.70
N TRP A 83 -1.91 6.32 7.79
CA TRP A 83 -2.15 5.16 6.93
C TRP A 83 -3.51 5.29 6.27
N ALA A 84 -3.59 4.98 5.00
CA ALA A 84 -4.85 4.86 4.29
C ALA A 84 -4.82 3.60 3.42
N TYR A 85 -5.87 2.79 3.50
CA TYR A 85 -6.00 1.54 2.76
C TYR A 85 -7.34 1.52 2.04
N GLY A 86 -7.35 1.15 0.75
CA GLY A 86 -8.55 0.90 -0.04
C GLY A 86 -8.46 -0.47 -0.70
N GLY A 87 -9.59 -1.16 -0.83
CA GLY A 87 -9.67 -2.47 -1.46
C GLY A 87 -9.13 -3.64 -0.63
N ALA A 88 -8.95 -3.45 0.69
CA ALA A 88 -8.38 -4.45 1.59
C ALA A 88 -9.23 -4.73 2.84
N ASP A 89 -10.50 -4.40 2.83
CA ASP A 89 -11.40 -4.40 4.00
C ASP A 89 -11.49 -5.78 4.67
N GLU A 90 -11.49 -6.86 3.89
CA GLU A 90 -11.56 -8.24 4.40
C GLU A 90 -10.31 -8.63 5.21
N TYR A 91 -9.19 -7.95 5.00
CA TYR A 91 -7.89 -8.21 5.65
C TYR A 91 -7.64 -7.34 6.87
N SER A 92 -8.57 -6.42 7.18
CA SER A 92 -8.48 -5.52 8.34
C SER A 92 -7.09 -4.85 8.48
N PRO A 93 -6.61 -4.13 7.46
CA PRO A 93 -5.32 -3.43 7.53
C PRO A 93 -5.34 -2.39 8.64
N GLY A 94 -4.15 -1.99 9.10
CA GLY A 94 -4.04 -1.00 10.18
C GLY A 94 -2.62 -0.44 10.35
N PRO A 95 -2.33 0.22 11.47
CA PRO A 95 -1.01 0.79 11.77
C PRO A 95 0.15 -0.22 11.76
N GLU A 96 -0.15 -1.50 11.98
CA GLU A 96 0.84 -2.60 11.91
C GLU A 96 1.10 -3.08 10.47
N GLY A 97 0.35 -2.52 9.49
CA GLY A 97 0.40 -2.91 8.08
C GLY A 97 -0.71 -3.87 7.68
N LEU A 98 -0.46 -4.64 6.62
CA LEU A 98 -1.38 -5.62 6.05
C LEU A 98 -0.72 -7.00 6.03
N LYS A 99 -1.40 -8.02 6.57
CA LYS A 99 -0.96 -9.42 6.48
C LYS A 99 -1.89 -10.23 5.62
N ILE A 100 -1.34 -10.93 4.61
CA ILE A 100 -2.04 -11.89 3.78
C ILE A 100 -1.94 -13.26 4.47
N PRO A 101 -3.07 -13.91 4.80
CA PRO A 101 -3.04 -15.26 5.36
C PRO A 101 -2.46 -16.26 4.35
N TYR A 102 -1.78 -17.28 4.86
CA TYR A 102 -1.27 -18.36 4.02
C TYR A 102 -2.42 -19.13 3.36
N GLY A 103 -2.38 -19.27 2.05
CA GLY A 103 -3.43 -19.89 1.25
C GLY A 103 -4.39 -18.90 0.60
N GLU A 104 -4.32 -17.63 0.95
CA GLU A 104 -5.13 -16.55 0.35
C GLU A 104 -4.29 -15.74 -0.65
N ASP A 105 -4.95 -15.10 -1.63
CA ASP A 105 -4.29 -14.13 -2.50
C ASP A 105 -4.22 -12.73 -1.86
N CYS A 106 -3.44 -11.84 -2.46
CA CYS A 106 -3.38 -10.46 -2.00
C CYS A 106 -4.71 -9.75 -2.34
N PRO A 107 -5.24 -8.88 -1.48
CA PRO A 107 -6.34 -8.00 -1.89
C PRO A 107 -5.85 -7.00 -2.96
N GLU A 108 -6.76 -6.46 -3.73
CA GLU A 108 -6.48 -5.37 -4.68
C GLU A 108 -6.21 -4.05 -3.93
N VAL A 109 -5.13 -4.03 -3.14
CA VAL A 109 -4.83 -2.96 -2.19
C VAL A 109 -4.25 -1.72 -2.85
N TYR A 110 -4.86 -0.59 -2.53
CA TYR A 110 -4.32 0.75 -2.73
C TYR A 110 -3.97 1.33 -1.37
N MET A 111 -2.78 1.88 -1.21
CA MET A 111 -2.36 2.33 0.11
C MET A 111 -1.49 3.59 0.08
N HIS A 112 -1.56 4.33 1.18
CA HIS A 112 -0.70 5.44 1.52
C HIS A 112 -0.19 5.25 2.95
N CYS A 113 1.13 5.34 3.13
CA CYS A 113 1.76 5.27 4.45
C CYS A 113 2.77 6.42 4.56
N SER A 114 2.62 7.27 5.56
CA SER A 114 3.52 8.39 5.76
C SER A 114 3.74 8.72 7.23
N SER A 115 4.80 9.47 7.50
CA SER A 115 5.04 10.04 8.82
C SER A 115 5.80 11.36 8.73
N PHE A 116 5.38 12.35 9.53
CA PHE A 116 5.96 13.70 9.54
C PHE A 116 5.80 14.38 10.91
N ASP A 117 6.48 15.51 11.10
CA ASP A 117 6.38 16.28 12.34
C ASP A 117 5.36 17.42 12.20
N ALA A 118 4.23 17.32 12.90
CA ALA A 118 3.18 18.34 12.96
C ALA A 118 3.42 19.31 14.13
N LEU A 119 4.50 20.11 14.06
CA LEU A 119 4.87 21.07 15.13
C LEU A 119 4.31 22.47 14.90
N GLN A 120 3.79 22.75 13.71
CA GLN A 120 3.20 24.02 13.31
C GLN A 120 1.71 24.13 13.74
N GLU A 121 1.10 25.28 13.53
CA GLU A 121 -0.34 25.49 13.76
C GLU A 121 -1.21 24.78 12.71
N LYS A 122 -0.65 24.54 11.50
CA LYS A 122 -1.28 23.78 10.41
C LYS A 122 -0.25 22.85 9.79
N ALA A 123 -0.66 21.62 9.53
CA ALA A 123 0.03 20.66 8.69
C ALA A 123 -0.93 20.16 7.60
N VAL A 124 -0.40 19.86 6.42
CA VAL A 124 -1.16 19.27 5.30
C VAL A 124 -0.44 18.01 4.89
N GLU A 125 -1.17 16.90 4.87
CA GLU A 125 -0.71 15.63 4.35
C GLU A 125 -1.50 15.30 3.10
N LYS A 126 -0.79 15.10 1.99
CA LYS A 126 -1.40 14.71 0.72
C LYS A 126 -1.49 13.19 0.65
N ILE A 127 -2.71 12.67 0.60
CA ILE A 127 -2.96 11.24 0.53
C ILE A 127 -2.87 10.78 -0.92
N SER A 128 -1.86 9.99 -1.23
CA SER A 128 -1.65 9.36 -2.54
C SER A 128 -1.85 7.86 -2.42
N MET A 129 -3.02 7.38 -2.82
CA MET A 129 -3.37 5.96 -2.78
C MET A 129 -2.73 5.24 -3.96
N LEU A 130 -1.57 4.63 -3.73
CA LEU A 130 -0.80 3.94 -4.76
C LEU A 130 -1.25 2.48 -4.90
N LYS A 131 -1.29 1.98 -6.15
CA LYS A 131 -1.58 0.57 -6.45
C LYS A 131 -0.41 -0.30 -6.03
N ASN A 132 -0.55 -1.04 -4.93
CA ASN A 132 0.50 -1.88 -4.37
C ASN A 132 0.33 -3.38 -4.65
N HIS A 133 -0.54 -3.75 -5.55
CA HIS A 133 -0.77 -5.10 -6.01
C HIS A 133 -0.57 -5.23 -7.52
N ALA A 134 -0.33 -6.45 -7.99
CA ALA A 134 -0.32 -6.78 -9.41
C ALA A 134 -1.21 -8.00 -9.66
N VAL A 135 -2.12 -7.92 -10.62
CA VAL A 135 -2.90 -9.09 -11.05
C VAL A 135 -2.05 -9.90 -12.01
N LEU A 136 -1.68 -11.11 -11.63
CA LEU A 136 -1.04 -12.08 -12.52
C LEU A 136 -2.13 -12.93 -13.19
N THR A 137 -2.24 -12.82 -14.51
CA THR A 137 -3.08 -13.67 -15.35
C THR A 137 -2.23 -14.72 -16.05
N VAL A 138 -2.55 -15.98 -15.85
CA VAL A 138 -1.86 -17.13 -16.43
C VAL A 138 -2.75 -17.78 -17.49
N HIS A 139 -2.26 -17.84 -18.74
CA HIS A 139 -2.90 -18.55 -19.84
C HIS A 139 -2.19 -19.88 -20.08
N LEU A 140 -2.92 -20.99 -20.04
CA LEU A 140 -2.41 -22.32 -20.36
C LEU A 140 -2.67 -22.65 -21.81
N GLN A 141 -1.64 -23.01 -22.57
CA GLN A 141 -1.72 -23.34 -24.00
C GLN A 141 -1.84 -24.84 -24.27
N SER A 142 -2.25 -25.66 -23.30
CA SER A 142 -2.32 -27.11 -23.48
C SER A 142 -3.76 -27.63 -23.38
N GLU A 143 -4.13 -28.59 -24.23
CA GLU A 143 -5.41 -29.29 -24.15
C GLU A 143 -5.53 -30.23 -22.92
N TYR A 144 -4.43 -30.42 -22.16
CA TYR A 144 -4.36 -31.36 -21.03
C TYR A 144 -4.40 -30.67 -19.66
N THR A 145 -4.99 -29.49 -19.55
CA THR A 145 -4.92 -28.62 -18.38
C THR A 145 -5.68 -29.12 -17.13
N SER A 146 -6.48 -30.18 -17.24
CA SER A 146 -7.38 -30.60 -16.14
C SER A 146 -6.74 -31.57 -15.11
N ALA A 147 -5.48 -31.97 -15.30
CA ALA A 147 -4.88 -33.03 -14.47
C ALA A 147 -3.99 -32.53 -13.32
N TYR A 148 -3.57 -31.26 -13.35
CA TYR A 148 -2.58 -30.73 -12.41
C TYR A 148 -3.10 -29.52 -11.65
N GLU A 149 -2.78 -29.48 -10.38
CA GLU A 149 -2.98 -28.31 -9.53
C GLU A 149 -1.77 -27.38 -9.68
N MET A 150 -1.99 -26.07 -9.57
CA MET A 150 -0.92 -25.09 -9.66
C MET A 150 -1.00 -24.13 -8.49
N ALA A 151 0.16 -23.76 -7.94
CA ALA A 151 0.24 -22.79 -6.87
C ALA A 151 1.32 -21.75 -7.16
N ILE A 152 1.05 -20.51 -6.79
CA ILE A 152 2.05 -19.45 -6.73
C ILE A 152 2.61 -19.40 -5.31
N THR A 153 3.92 -19.38 -5.19
CA THR A 153 4.61 -19.23 -3.90
C THR A 153 5.62 -18.09 -3.94
N GLY A 154 5.88 -17.48 -2.80
CA GLY A 154 6.80 -16.36 -2.66
C GLY A 154 7.20 -16.12 -1.21
N ASN A 155 8.00 -15.08 -0.98
CA ASN A 155 8.51 -14.70 0.34
C ASN A 155 7.97 -13.35 0.84
N VAL A 156 6.92 -12.81 0.22
CA VAL A 156 6.24 -11.59 0.65
C VAL A 156 4.79 -11.91 0.97
N ASP A 157 4.38 -11.75 2.23
CA ASP A 157 3.03 -12.03 2.72
C ASP A 157 2.27 -10.75 3.15
N GLY A 158 2.58 -9.61 2.54
CA GLY A 158 1.88 -8.35 2.78
C GLY A 158 2.80 -7.13 2.90
N TYR A 159 2.44 -6.21 3.80
CA TYR A 159 3.09 -4.91 3.97
C TYR A 159 3.33 -4.62 5.45
N ASP A 160 4.45 -3.98 5.76
CA ASP A 160 4.75 -3.49 7.11
C ASP A 160 4.07 -2.12 7.39
N ALA A 161 4.29 -1.59 8.59
CA ALA A 161 3.76 -0.30 9.02
C ALA A 161 4.23 0.90 8.15
N GLU A 162 5.34 0.78 7.46
CA GLU A 162 5.86 1.79 6.54
C GLU A 162 5.41 1.58 5.08
N GLY A 163 4.56 0.58 4.84
CA GLY A 163 4.03 0.25 3.52
C GLY A 163 5.02 -0.49 2.62
N ARG A 164 6.11 -1.03 3.17
CA ARG A 164 7.09 -1.83 2.44
C ARG A 164 6.66 -3.29 2.43
N SER A 165 7.10 -4.03 1.41
CA SER A 165 6.89 -5.48 1.33
C SER A 165 7.38 -6.17 2.60
N ARG A 166 6.49 -6.93 3.25
CA ARG A 166 6.78 -7.68 4.46
C ARG A 166 7.29 -9.07 4.11
N GLU A 167 8.42 -9.47 4.67
CA GLU A 167 8.95 -10.80 4.53
C GLU A 167 8.06 -11.83 5.24
N GLY A 168 7.62 -12.85 4.49
CA GLY A 168 6.77 -13.92 4.99
C GLY A 168 6.37 -14.89 3.88
N GLY A 169 5.89 -16.08 4.26
CA GLY A 169 5.51 -17.12 3.30
C GLY A 169 4.17 -16.82 2.63
N PHE A 170 4.19 -16.59 1.33
CA PHE A 170 3.02 -16.47 0.47
C PHE A 170 2.80 -17.78 -0.30
N ARG A 171 1.55 -18.25 -0.37
CA ARG A 171 1.12 -19.36 -1.21
C ARG A 171 -0.34 -19.17 -1.56
N TYR A 172 -0.66 -19.33 -2.85
CA TYR A 172 -2.03 -19.33 -3.35
C TYR A 172 -2.22 -20.44 -4.37
N GLU A 173 -3.24 -21.25 -4.21
CA GLU A 173 -3.62 -22.32 -5.15
C GLU A 173 -4.52 -21.74 -6.23
N MET A 174 -4.06 -21.81 -7.48
CA MET A 174 -4.74 -21.19 -8.62
C MET A 174 -5.86 -22.07 -9.13
N SER A 175 -7.04 -21.47 -9.33
CA SER A 175 -8.13 -22.08 -10.10
C SER A 175 -8.08 -21.61 -11.55
N PHE A 176 -8.34 -22.52 -12.49
CA PHE A 176 -8.35 -22.23 -13.92
C PHE A 176 -9.75 -22.45 -14.49
N GLU A 177 -10.25 -21.45 -15.23
CA GLU A 177 -11.46 -21.52 -16.02
C GLU A 177 -11.09 -21.29 -17.49
N ASP A 178 -11.45 -22.21 -18.36
CA ASP A 178 -11.11 -22.16 -19.79
C ASP A 178 -9.61 -21.93 -20.08
N GLY A 179 -8.73 -22.49 -19.23
CA GLY A 179 -7.29 -22.36 -19.34
C GLY A 179 -6.72 -21.01 -18.87
N VAL A 180 -7.53 -20.19 -18.19
CA VAL A 180 -7.11 -18.91 -17.62
C VAL A 180 -7.23 -18.94 -16.10
N GLY A 181 -6.12 -18.68 -15.42
CA GLY A 181 -6.07 -18.51 -13.96
C GLY A 181 -5.63 -17.10 -13.59
N LYS A 182 -6.10 -16.59 -12.45
CA LYS A 182 -5.69 -15.27 -11.92
C LYS A 182 -5.31 -15.39 -10.46
N VAL A 183 -4.35 -14.56 -10.06
CA VAL A 183 -3.95 -14.35 -8.68
C VAL A 183 -3.54 -12.90 -8.50
N VAL A 184 -3.91 -12.31 -7.38
CA VAL A 184 -3.41 -10.99 -6.99
C VAL A 184 -2.14 -11.17 -6.15
N LEU A 185 -1.07 -10.51 -6.56
CA LEU A 185 0.24 -10.60 -5.93
C LEU A 185 0.54 -9.31 -5.14
N PRO A 186 1.09 -9.40 -3.93
CA PRO A 186 1.66 -8.24 -3.26
C PRO A 186 2.92 -7.77 -4.01
N ARG A 187 3.29 -6.50 -3.82
CA ARG A 187 4.55 -5.93 -4.30
C ARG A 187 5.72 -6.78 -3.81
N GLN A 188 6.52 -7.31 -4.72
CA GLN A 188 7.66 -8.14 -4.38
C GLN A 188 8.89 -7.31 -4.00
N ALA A 189 9.67 -7.82 -3.05
CA ALA A 189 10.97 -7.25 -2.67
C ALA A 189 12.11 -7.79 -3.54
N ASP A 190 11.90 -8.97 -4.17
CA ASP A 190 12.90 -9.68 -4.95
C ASP A 190 12.25 -10.56 -6.05
N ALA A 191 13.02 -11.45 -6.65
CA ALA A 191 12.61 -12.38 -7.70
C ALA A 191 12.22 -13.78 -7.16
N SER A 192 11.76 -13.90 -5.93
CA SER A 192 11.51 -15.20 -5.28
C SER A 192 10.24 -15.92 -5.72
N LEU A 193 9.34 -15.25 -6.46
CA LEU A 193 8.10 -15.85 -6.93
C LEU A 193 8.32 -17.11 -7.77
N LYS A 194 7.56 -18.15 -7.45
CA LYS A 194 7.58 -19.44 -8.15
C LYS A 194 6.17 -19.85 -8.53
N LEU A 195 6.06 -20.52 -9.66
CA LEU A 195 4.89 -21.31 -10.02
C LEU A 195 5.22 -22.79 -9.80
N GLU A 196 4.46 -23.43 -8.94
CA GLU A 196 4.57 -24.84 -8.64
C GLU A 196 3.46 -25.60 -9.37
N ILE A 197 3.80 -26.67 -10.07
CA ILE A 197 2.84 -27.62 -10.65
C ILE A 197 2.87 -28.86 -9.78
N LEU A 198 1.68 -29.29 -9.33
CA LEU A 198 1.50 -30.36 -8.37
C LEU A 198 0.82 -31.57 -9.05
N ASP A 199 1.27 -32.77 -8.67
CA ASP A 199 0.61 -34.05 -8.97
C ASP A 199 0.16 -34.67 -7.64
N GLY A 200 -1.08 -34.42 -7.28
CA GLY A 200 -1.58 -34.70 -5.94
C GLY A 200 -0.84 -33.83 -4.89
N ASN A 201 -0.17 -34.47 -3.92
CA ASN A 201 0.58 -33.78 -2.87
C ASN A 201 2.05 -33.51 -3.20
N ASP A 202 2.53 -34.01 -4.33
CA ASP A 202 3.95 -33.93 -4.70
C ASP A 202 4.16 -32.79 -5.72
N THR A 203 5.18 -31.97 -5.49
CA THR A 203 5.58 -30.94 -6.46
C THR A 203 6.25 -31.62 -7.66
N PHE A 204 5.58 -31.58 -8.80
CA PHE A 204 6.08 -32.16 -10.05
C PHE A 204 7.10 -31.26 -10.76
N ARG A 205 6.84 -29.94 -10.77
CA ARG A 205 7.71 -28.97 -11.44
C ARG A 205 7.60 -27.60 -10.77
N VAL A 206 8.71 -26.85 -10.80
CA VAL A 206 8.79 -25.48 -10.26
C VAL A 206 9.39 -24.55 -11.33
N PHE A 207 8.72 -23.42 -11.56
CA PHE A 207 9.19 -22.34 -12.43
C PHE A 207 9.52 -21.11 -11.60
N SER A 208 10.72 -20.56 -11.76
CA SER A 208 11.17 -19.31 -11.12
C SER A 208 10.57 -18.10 -11.83
N ILE A 209 9.25 -17.93 -11.76
CA ILE A 209 8.54 -16.88 -12.52
C ILE A 209 8.99 -15.48 -12.12
N GLY A 210 9.41 -15.24 -10.86
CA GLY A 210 9.93 -13.96 -10.42
C GLY A 210 11.16 -13.51 -11.19
N GLU A 211 12.09 -14.42 -11.51
CA GLU A 211 13.26 -14.12 -12.33
C GLU A 211 12.86 -13.72 -13.75
N TYR A 212 11.86 -14.41 -14.33
CA TYR A 212 11.37 -14.10 -15.66
C TYR A 212 10.61 -12.76 -15.70
N ILE A 213 9.77 -12.49 -14.72
CA ILE A 213 9.06 -11.21 -14.57
C ILE A 213 10.06 -10.05 -14.55
N VAL A 214 11.10 -10.12 -13.71
CA VAL A 214 12.13 -9.07 -13.61
C VAL A 214 12.94 -8.98 -14.91
N SER A 215 13.31 -10.12 -15.50
CA SER A 215 14.07 -10.16 -16.77
C SER A 215 13.28 -9.60 -17.96
N SER A 216 11.95 -9.63 -17.90
CA SER A 216 11.08 -9.01 -18.90
C SER A 216 11.06 -7.49 -18.83
N GLY A 217 11.68 -6.89 -17.80
CA GLY A 217 11.72 -5.45 -17.56
C GLY A 217 10.62 -4.94 -16.64
N TYR A 218 9.91 -5.85 -15.98
CA TYR A 218 8.94 -5.47 -14.96
C TYR A 218 9.66 -4.86 -13.73
N ASP A 219 9.13 -3.75 -13.22
CA ASP A 219 9.73 -3.00 -12.12
C ASP A 219 8.79 -2.95 -10.92
N TRP A 220 9.09 -3.74 -9.90
CA TRP A 220 8.36 -3.77 -8.63
C TRP A 220 8.51 -2.49 -7.79
N THR A 221 9.42 -1.58 -8.16
CA THR A 221 9.65 -0.32 -7.42
C THR A 221 8.80 0.85 -7.90
N ARG A 222 8.01 0.68 -8.97
CA ARG A 222 7.13 1.73 -9.50
C ARG A 222 6.06 2.10 -8.49
N ASP A 223 5.67 3.37 -8.46
CA ASP A 223 4.61 3.87 -7.57
C ASP A 223 3.31 3.07 -7.72
N ASN A 224 2.82 2.91 -8.95
CA ASN A 224 1.68 2.04 -9.27
C ASN A 224 2.18 0.83 -10.04
N LEU A 225 1.84 -0.37 -9.55
CA LEU A 225 2.21 -1.60 -10.21
C LEU A 225 1.33 -1.87 -11.45
N ASP A 226 1.96 -2.33 -12.50
CA ASP A 226 1.28 -2.84 -13.70
C ASP A 226 0.78 -4.27 -13.45
N ASP A 227 -0.22 -4.71 -14.21
CA ASP A 227 -0.66 -6.10 -14.20
C ASP A 227 0.22 -6.95 -15.13
N ILE A 228 0.30 -8.25 -14.85
CA ILE A 228 1.20 -9.18 -15.53
C ILE A 228 0.35 -10.25 -16.24
N THR A 229 0.64 -10.50 -17.51
CA THR A 229 0.08 -11.63 -18.25
C THR A 229 1.20 -12.62 -18.57
N MET A 230 0.99 -13.87 -18.23
CA MET A 230 1.90 -14.98 -18.51
C MET A 230 1.20 -16.03 -19.34
N THR A 231 1.91 -16.57 -20.34
CA THR A 231 1.47 -17.73 -21.11
C THR A 231 2.38 -18.90 -20.78
N LEU A 232 1.79 -20.01 -20.35
CA LEU A 232 2.51 -21.23 -20.04
C LEU A 232 2.18 -22.30 -21.08
N ASP A 233 3.16 -22.67 -21.90
CA ASP A 233 3.08 -23.84 -22.74
C ASP A 233 3.64 -25.06 -22.00
N TYR A 234 2.74 -25.82 -21.42
CA TYR A 234 3.09 -26.99 -20.64
C TYR A 234 3.74 -28.12 -21.47
N ALA A 235 3.30 -28.29 -22.72
CA ALA A 235 3.78 -29.35 -23.59
C ALA A 235 5.21 -29.08 -24.09
N LEU A 236 5.56 -27.83 -24.35
CA LEU A 236 6.86 -27.40 -24.85
C LEU A 236 7.83 -26.97 -23.73
N SER A 237 7.39 -27.00 -22.48
CA SER A 237 8.18 -26.53 -21.33
C SER A 237 8.66 -25.08 -21.48
N SER A 238 7.94 -24.25 -22.22
CA SER A 238 8.25 -22.83 -22.42
C SER A 238 7.29 -21.92 -21.65
N VAL A 239 7.78 -20.77 -21.23
CA VAL A 239 6.99 -19.74 -20.54
C VAL A 239 7.16 -18.44 -21.30
N GLY A 240 6.05 -17.87 -21.76
CA GLY A 240 6.02 -16.55 -22.38
C GLY A 240 5.45 -15.53 -21.40
N PHE A 241 5.99 -14.32 -21.38
CA PHE A 241 5.50 -13.22 -20.55
C PHE A 241 5.07 -12.03 -21.39
N ARG A 242 3.94 -11.45 -21.05
CA ARG A 242 3.49 -10.16 -21.55
C ARG A 242 3.19 -9.27 -20.36
N ILE A 243 3.75 -8.07 -20.38
CA ILE A 243 3.46 -7.04 -19.36
C ILE A 243 2.66 -5.97 -20.04
N ASN A 244 1.46 -5.64 -19.51
CA ASN A 244 0.55 -4.62 -20.01
C ASN A 244 0.80 -4.25 -21.46
N ASP A 245 -0.07 -4.28 -22.37
CA ASP A 245 -0.02 -3.88 -23.80
C ASP A 245 1.35 -3.62 -24.48
N TRP A 246 2.46 -3.94 -23.83
CA TRP A 246 3.80 -3.86 -24.40
C TRP A 246 3.98 -5.03 -25.35
N GLU A 247 4.18 -4.74 -26.64
CA GLU A 247 4.36 -5.71 -27.72
C GLU A 247 5.63 -6.58 -27.62
N LYS A 248 6.24 -6.73 -26.46
CA LYS A 248 7.42 -7.56 -26.25
C LYS A 248 7.02 -8.89 -25.61
N GLU A 249 6.93 -9.89 -26.42
CA GLU A 249 6.80 -11.28 -26.00
C GLU A 249 8.19 -11.85 -25.70
N TYR A 250 8.41 -12.34 -24.49
CA TYR A 250 9.65 -13.02 -24.11
C TYR A 250 9.38 -14.51 -24.04
N HIS A 251 10.13 -15.29 -24.81
CA HIS A 251 10.12 -16.74 -24.73
C HIS A 251 11.36 -17.19 -23.97
N PHE A 252 11.17 -17.97 -22.92
CA PHE A 252 12.26 -18.56 -22.16
C PHE A 252 12.17 -20.08 -22.29
N ASP A 253 13.23 -20.70 -22.84
CA ASP A 253 13.37 -22.15 -22.86
C ASP A 253 13.78 -22.63 -21.47
N ILE A 254 12.97 -23.49 -20.87
CA ILE A 254 13.29 -24.09 -19.59
C ILE A 254 14.16 -25.33 -19.87
N VAL A 255 15.43 -25.22 -19.50
CA VAL A 255 16.35 -26.37 -19.49
C VAL A 255 16.00 -27.20 -18.25
N ILE A 256 15.54 -28.43 -18.47
CA ILE A 256 15.21 -29.43 -17.44
C ILE A 256 16.53 -30.07 -16.95
#